data_ccb0015970372fad37821454007ae49e
#
_entry.id   ccb0015970372fad37821454007ae49e
#
_cell.length_a   1.000
_cell.length_b   1.000
_cell.length_c   1.000
_cell.angle_alpha   90.00
_cell.angle_beta   90.00
_cell.angle_gamma   90.00
#
_symmetry.space_group_name_H-M   'P 1'
#
loop_
_entity.id
_entity.type
_entity.pdbx_description
1 polymer ?
#
loop_
_entity_poly.entity_id
_entity_poly.type
_entity_poly.pdbx_seq_one_letter_code
_entity_poly.pdbx_strand_id
1 'polypeptide(L)'
;MCHTRGMTNASPIVSSIRNHTGVIELNRPKALNSLTPEMVELIAASLAQWRENDEVEQVLFLSASPKAYCAGGDVRYARERVLEGKLGEVDTFFADEYTLNGDIAEYPKPVIALIDGIAMGGGLGISAHGSHRVVTDKTFASMPEMNIGYVTDVGMAYAAQRAVGTRGKASAELAKFWGITGYRMHAADLLWSGLATHYVADGEVFANAVIENGLATALSQHATAPSGEVPLAEFIDAIEDAFAHDTWQDISAAVEQYPGLKKLVEKLTAQACPTSIVAAMELFRAEQECSSIREALDMETNLGAYMYRRGDFAEGVRAVLVDKTNDAAFEPAALADVDVDALRSALHLHPAK
;
A
#
# COMPACT_ATOMS: atom_id res chain seq x y z
N MET A 1 50.44 -4.08 5.58
CA MET A 1 49.24 -3.52 6.23
C MET A 1 48.19 -3.29 5.14
N CYS A 2 47.27 -4.23 5.01
CA CYS A 2 46.21 -4.18 4.00
C CYS A 2 45.02 -3.45 4.64
N HIS A 3 44.73 -2.22 4.19
CA HIS A 3 43.56 -1.47 4.65
C HIS A 3 42.36 -2.04 3.87
N THR A 4 41.59 -2.91 4.52
CA THR A 4 40.23 -3.20 4.10
C THR A 4 39.40 -1.93 4.29
N ARG A 5 39.18 -1.18 3.20
CA ARG A 5 38.12 -0.18 3.14
C ARG A 5 36.79 -0.92 3.33
N GLY A 6 36.19 -0.74 4.50
CA GLY A 6 34.79 -1.12 4.72
C GLY A 6 33.94 -0.46 3.64
N MET A 7 33.19 -1.28 2.89
CA MET A 7 32.13 -0.78 2.02
C MET A 7 31.11 -0.12 2.93
N THR A 8 31.10 1.21 2.99
CA THR A 8 29.99 1.96 3.56
C THR A 8 28.78 1.62 2.69
N ASN A 9 27.84 0.82 3.20
CA ASN A 9 26.54 0.68 2.54
C ASN A 9 25.97 2.09 2.35
N ALA A 10 25.59 2.44 1.14
CA ALA A 10 24.89 3.69 0.87
C ALA A 10 23.59 3.68 1.68
N SER A 11 23.20 4.84 2.23
CA SER A 11 21.95 4.99 2.99
C SER A 11 20.76 4.48 2.17
N PRO A 12 19.84 3.71 2.77
CA PRO A 12 18.66 3.20 2.07
C PRO A 12 17.64 4.30 1.73
N ILE A 13 17.79 5.47 2.33
CA ILE A 13 17.06 6.71 2.00
C ILE A 13 18.08 7.81 1.76
N VAL A 14 17.95 8.52 0.65
CA VAL A 14 18.74 9.71 0.35
C VAL A 14 17.82 10.92 0.41
N SER A 15 18.04 11.79 1.39
CA SER A 15 17.26 13.03 1.60
C SER A 15 18.10 14.24 1.27
N SER A 16 17.52 15.21 0.55
CA SER A 16 18.17 16.47 0.20
C SER A 16 17.16 17.59 -0.05
N ILE A 17 17.56 18.84 0.09
CA ILE A 17 16.78 20.00 -0.34
C ILE A 17 17.37 20.50 -1.66
N ARG A 18 16.54 20.61 -2.69
CA ARG A 18 16.91 21.10 -4.03
C ARG A 18 15.88 22.13 -4.49
N ASN A 19 16.26 23.36 -4.69
CA ASN A 19 15.38 24.44 -5.17
C ASN A 19 14.00 24.44 -4.46
N HIS A 20 14.00 24.56 -3.13
CA HIS A 20 12.79 24.54 -2.29
C HIS A 20 11.99 23.24 -2.27
N THR A 21 12.53 22.17 -2.87
CA THR A 21 11.93 20.85 -2.85
C THR A 21 12.71 19.93 -1.92
N GLY A 22 12.05 19.41 -0.89
CA GLY A 22 12.56 18.29 -0.10
C GLY A 22 12.45 17.02 -0.91
N VAL A 23 13.57 16.44 -1.30
CA VAL A 23 13.61 15.19 -2.10
C VAL A 23 13.95 14.03 -1.20
N ILE A 24 13.09 13.00 -1.19
CA ILE A 24 13.29 11.71 -0.53
C ILE A 24 13.41 10.64 -1.62
N GLU A 25 14.59 10.08 -1.78
CA GLU A 25 14.85 9.02 -2.74
C GLU A 25 14.99 7.67 -2.02
N LEU A 26 14.12 6.71 -2.38
CA LEU A 26 14.18 5.34 -1.91
C LEU A 26 15.35 4.65 -2.61
N ASN A 27 16.37 4.24 -1.86
CA ASN A 27 17.65 3.78 -2.38
C ASN A 27 18.03 2.37 -1.92
N ARG A 28 17.09 1.44 -2.04
CA ARG A 28 17.29 0.01 -1.80
C ARG A 28 16.86 -0.82 -3.03
N PRO A 29 17.40 -0.53 -4.24
CA PRO A 29 16.88 -1.07 -5.52
C PRO A 29 16.98 -2.59 -5.61
N LYS A 30 17.97 -3.22 -4.98
CA LYS A 30 18.14 -4.68 -4.97
C LYS A 30 17.01 -5.43 -4.28
N ALA A 31 16.32 -4.76 -3.36
CA ALA A 31 15.16 -5.29 -2.65
C ALA A 31 13.86 -4.58 -3.08
N LEU A 32 13.84 -4.01 -4.30
CA LEU A 32 12.68 -3.28 -4.84
C LEU A 32 12.16 -2.21 -3.87
N ASN A 33 13.05 -1.58 -3.11
CA ASN A 33 12.76 -0.57 -2.09
C ASN A 33 11.80 -1.04 -0.99
N SER A 34 11.75 -2.35 -0.65
CA SER A 34 10.96 -2.79 0.51
C SER A 34 11.38 -2.02 1.75
N LEU A 35 10.41 -1.48 2.48
CA LEU A 35 10.60 -0.62 3.64
C LEU A 35 11.14 -1.42 4.82
N THR A 36 12.29 -0.98 5.33
CA THR A 36 12.83 -1.46 6.61
C THR A 36 12.47 -0.48 7.74
N PRO A 37 12.57 -0.87 9.03
CA PRO A 37 12.42 0.06 10.13
C PRO A 37 13.32 1.30 9.99
N GLU A 38 14.58 1.12 9.55
CA GLU A 38 15.52 2.22 9.28
C GLU A 38 15.00 3.18 8.20
N MET A 39 14.42 2.66 7.12
CA MET A 39 13.85 3.51 6.06
C MET A 39 12.66 4.33 6.58
N VAL A 40 11.78 3.72 7.36
CA VAL A 40 10.63 4.40 7.99
C VAL A 40 11.12 5.54 8.89
N GLU A 41 12.12 5.28 9.75
CA GLU A 41 12.71 6.28 10.65
C GLU A 41 13.35 7.44 9.86
N LEU A 42 14.13 7.15 8.82
CA LEU A 42 14.79 8.16 8.01
C LEU A 42 13.81 9.04 7.23
N ILE A 43 12.73 8.47 6.70
CA ILE A 43 11.66 9.22 6.03
C ILE A 43 10.95 10.12 7.05
N ALA A 44 10.55 9.57 8.19
CA ALA A 44 9.87 10.32 9.25
C ALA A 44 10.73 11.49 9.75
N ALA A 45 12.03 11.26 9.97
CA ALA A 45 12.98 12.30 10.38
C ALA A 45 13.10 13.43 9.34
N SER A 46 13.15 13.08 8.05
CA SER A 46 13.22 14.09 6.96
C SER A 46 11.95 14.93 6.91
N LEU A 47 10.78 14.31 6.99
CA LEU A 47 9.50 15.01 7.02
C LEU A 47 9.37 15.92 8.25
N ALA A 48 9.76 15.43 9.43
CA ALA A 48 9.74 16.23 10.67
C ALA A 48 10.65 17.46 10.55
N GLN A 49 11.86 17.29 10.01
CA GLN A 49 12.81 18.39 9.81
C GLN A 49 12.28 19.45 8.85
N TRP A 50 11.53 19.05 7.82
CA TRP A 50 11.07 19.97 6.77
C TRP A 50 9.68 20.56 7.02
N ARG A 51 8.96 20.07 8.00
CA ARG A 51 7.58 20.49 8.30
C ARG A 51 7.47 22.01 8.50
N GLU A 52 8.34 22.58 9.33
CA GLU A 52 8.37 24.00 9.67
C GLU A 52 9.54 24.76 9.00
N ASN A 53 10.25 24.13 8.07
CA ASN A 53 11.36 24.76 7.37
C ASN A 53 10.85 25.54 6.15
N ASP A 54 10.93 26.86 6.18
CA ASP A 54 10.47 27.75 5.10
C ASP A 54 11.26 27.59 3.79
N GLU A 55 12.47 26.98 3.84
CA GLU A 55 13.22 26.64 2.62
C GLU A 55 12.60 25.48 1.83
N VAL A 56 11.70 24.71 2.43
CA VAL A 56 11.02 23.58 1.80
C VAL A 56 9.55 23.93 1.57
N GLU A 57 9.16 24.08 0.33
CA GLU A 57 7.80 24.40 -0.06
C GLU A 57 6.96 23.15 -0.44
N GLN A 58 7.63 22.07 -0.83
CA GLN A 58 7.02 20.81 -1.26
C GLN A 58 7.97 19.64 -1.00
N VAL A 59 7.43 18.43 -0.93
CA VAL A 59 8.20 17.19 -0.77
C VAL A 59 7.97 16.28 -1.97
N LEU A 60 9.04 15.72 -2.52
CA LEU A 60 9.01 14.80 -3.66
C LEU A 60 9.64 13.47 -3.28
N PHE A 61 8.85 12.40 -3.35
CA PHE A 61 9.32 11.03 -3.20
C PHE A 61 9.70 10.45 -4.56
N LEU A 62 10.92 9.90 -4.64
CA LEU A 62 11.50 9.26 -5.83
C LEU A 62 12.00 7.86 -5.50
N SER A 63 12.29 7.11 -6.55
CA SER A 63 12.89 5.78 -6.45
C SER A 63 14.18 5.69 -7.26
N ALA A 64 15.25 5.16 -6.66
CA ALA A 64 16.47 4.79 -7.37
C ALA A 64 16.35 3.46 -8.14
N SER A 65 15.23 2.73 -7.97
CA SER A 65 15.00 1.47 -8.68
C SER A 65 14.32 1.73 -10.03
N PRO A 66 14.82 1.15 -11.12
CA PRO A 66 14.17 1.27 -12.43
C PRO A 66 12.92 0.38 -12.56
N LYS A 67 12.63 -0.47 -11.58
CA LYS A 67 11.55 -1.48 -11.62
C LYS A 67 10.42 -1.19 -10.66
N ALA A 68 10.72 -0.61 -9.52
CA ALA A 68 9.76 -0.44 -8.45
C ALA A 68 9.89 0.94 -7.81
N TYR A 69 8.74 1.54 -7.52
CA TYR A 69 8.71 2.62 -6.55
C TYR A 69 9.01 2.05 -5.16
N CYS A 70 8.14 1.18 -4.65
CA CYS A 70 8.36 0.43 -3.41
C CYS A 70 7.45 -0.81 -3.39
N ALA A 71 8.03 -1.99 -3.17
CA ALA A 71 7.31 -3.26 -3.17
C ALA A 71 6.65 -3.63 -1.83
N GLY A 72 6.55 -2.69 -0.89
CA GLY A 72 5.89 -2.88 0.41
C GLY A 72 6.85 -2.88 1.59
N GLY A 73 6.33 -3.17 2.78
CA GLY A 73 7.12 -3.39 3.98
C GLY A 73 8.03 -4.61 3.87
N ASP A 74 9.16 -4.62 4.59
CA ASP A 74 10.04 -5.80 4.63
C ASP A 74 9.44 -6.90 5.53
N VAL A 75 8.40 -7.56 5.00
CA VAL A 75 7.69 -8.62 5.73
C VAL A 75 8.56 -9.86 5.99
N ARG A 76 9.71 -10.02 5.30
CA ARG A 76 10.70 -11.06 5.64
C ARG A 76 11.34 -10.73 6.99
N TYR A 77 11.73 -9.48 7.20
CA TYR A 77 12.19 -9.00 8.49
C TYR A 77 11.14 -9.26 9.57
N ALA A 78 9.89 -8.84 9.34
CA ALA A 78 8.81 -9.06 10.28
C ALA A 78 8.63 -10.55 10.62
N ARG A 79 8.61 -11.43 9.60
CA ARG A 79 8.54 -12.89 9.80
C ARG A 79 9.68 -13.43 10.66
N GLU A 80 10.92 -13.03 10.38
CA GLU A 80 12.07 -13.46 11.15
C GLU A 80 11.94 -13.07 12.62
N ARG A 81 11.51 -11.83 12.90
CA ARG A 81 11.26 -11.37 14.27
C ARG A 81 10.13 -12.14 14.95
N VAL A 82 9.04 -12.45 14.25
CA VAL A 82 7.95 -13.29 14.74
C VAL A 82 8.49 -14.68 15.15
N LEU A 83 9.25 -15.33 14.27
CA LEU A 83 9.82 -16.67 14.54
C LEU A 83 10.84 -16.68 15.68
N GLU A 84 11.53 -15.57 15.90
CA GLU A 84 12.45 -15.39 17.04
C GLU A 84 11.73 -15.02 18.35
N GLY A 85 10.41 -14.84 18.33
CA GLY A 85 9.62 -14.39 19.48
C GLY A 85 9.80 -12.92 19.84
N LYS A 86 10.38 -12.10 18.94
CA LYS A 86 10.62 -10.68 19.11
C LYS A 86 9.42 -9.84 18.65
N LEU A 87 8.25 -10.15 19.16
CA LEU A 87 7.00 -9.52 18.73
C LEU A 87 7.00 -8.00 18.94
N GLY A 88 7.63 -7.50 20.00
CA GLY A 88 7.74 -6.06 20.25
C GLY A 88 8.47 -5.28 19.14
N GLU A 89 9.46 -5.90 18.47
CA GLU A 89 10.12 -5.28 17.30
C GLU A 89 9.18 -5.18 16.10
N VAL A 90 8.29 -6.17 15.93
CA VAL A 90 7.28 -6.18 14.87
C VAL A 90 6.18 -5.15 15.16
N ASP A 91 5.72 -5.09 16.42
CA ASP A 91 4.75 -4.09 16.88
C ASP A 91 5.26 -2.68 16.59
N THR A 92 6.51 -2.39 16.95
CA THR A 92 7.15 -1.09 16.70
C THR A 92 7.25 -0.79 15.21
N PHE A 93 7.70 -1.75 14.40
CA PHE A 93 7.85 -1.54 12.96
C PHE A 93 6.54 -1.13 12.28
N PHE A 94 5.46 -1.86 12.51
CA PHE A 94 4.17 -1.53 11.91
C PHE A 94 3.56 -0.24 12.50
N ALA A 95 3.71 -0.01 13.81
CA ALA A 95 3.22 1.22 14.44
C ALA A 95 3.94 2.47 13.89
N ASP A 96 5.24 2.41 13.69
CA ASP A 96 6.03 3.51 13.10
C ASP A 96 5.66 3.73 11.64
N GLU A 97 5.47 2.67 10.85
CA GLU A 97 5.03 2.75 9.46
C GLU A 97 3.65 3.41 9.36
N TYR A 98 2.68 2.99 10.17
CA TYR A 98 1.33 3.56 10.15
C TYR A 98 1.31 4.99 10.70
N THR A 99 2.15 5.31 11.67
CA THR A 99 2.34 6.69 12.12
C THR A 99 2.84 7.56 10.97
N LEU A 100 3.84 7.09 10.22
CA LEU A 100 4.37 7.77 9.04
C LEU A 100 3.30 7.98 7.96
N ASN A 101 2.46 6.98 7.70
CA ASN A 101 1.37 7.11 6.71
C ASN A 101 0.39 8.23 7.11
N GLY A 102 0.01 8.30 8.39
CA GLY A 102 -0.80 9.39 8.91
C GLY A 102 -0.11 10.75 8.84
N ASP A 103 1.18 10.81 9.12
CA ASP A 103 1.97 12.05 9.02
C ASP A 103 2.05 12.58 7.58
N ILE A 104 2.14 11.69 6.59
CA ILE A 104 2.08 12.03 5.17
C ILE A 104 0.69 12.57 4.81
N ALA A 105 -0.38 11.93 5.28
CA ALA A 105 -1.76 12.34 5.01
C ALA A 105 -2.08 13.74 5.56
N GLU A 106 -1.48 14.09 6.70
CA GLU A 106 -1.71 15.36 7.41
C GLU A 106 -0.55 16.35 7.22
N TYR A 107 0.32 16.10 6.22
CA TYR A 107 1.47 16.98 6.02
C TYR A 107 1.05 18.35 5.49
N PRO A 108 1.53 19.47 6.08
CA PRO A 108 1.04 20.82 5.77
C PRO A 108 1.48 21.36 4.39
N LYS A 109 2.44 20.70 3.75
CA LYS A 109 2.96 21.07 2.44
C LYS A 109 2.61 20.01 1.39
N PRO A 110 2.60 20.33 0.10
CA PRO A 110 2.39 19.32 -0.94
C PRO A 110 3.40 18.17 -0.81
N VAL A 111 2.87 16.95 -0.74
CA VAL A 111 3.65 15.71 -0.81
C VAL A 111 3.33 15.05 -2.14
N ILE A 112 4.37 14.87 -2.95
CA ILE A 112 4.30 14.35 -4.31
C ILE A 112 4.98 12.98 -4.31
N ALA A 113 4.28 11.94 -4.70
CA ALA A 113 4.88 10.63 -4.96
C ALA A 113 4.94 10.41 -6.48
N LEU A 114 6.16 10.29 -7.02
CA LEU A 114 6.35 9.82 -8.38
C LEU A 114 6.47 8.31 -8.39
N ILE A 115 5.36 7.66 -8.72
CA ILE A 115 5.22 6.20 -8.69
C ILE A 115 5.61 5.65 -10.06
N ASP A 116 6.91 5.64 -10.37
CA ASP A 116 7.46 5.14 -11.64
C ASP A 116 7.86 3.67 -11.50
N GLY A 117 6.88 2.78 -11.44
CA GLY A 117 7.08 1.34 -11.27
C GLY A 117 6.12 0.69 -10.27
N ILE A 118 6.53 -0.44 -9.71
CA ILE A 118 5.73 -1.24 -8.77
C ILE A 118 5.51 -0.49 -7.45
N ALA A 119 4.25 -0.40 -7.01
CA ALA A 119 3.86 0.08 -5.69
C ALA A 119 2.91 -0.93 -5.03
N MET A 120 3.30 -1.51 -3.90
CA MET A 120 2.50 -2.51 -3.18
C MET A 120 2.57 -2.28 -1.68
N GLY A 121 1.52 -2.66 -0.94
CA GLY A 121 1.49 -2.60 0.53
C GLY A 121 2.03 -1.29 1.08
N GLY A 122 3.05 -1.34 1.95
CA GLY A 122 3.71 -0.16 2.51
C GLY A 122 4.22 0.86 1.49
N GLY A 123 4.48 0.44 0.24
CA GLY A 123 4.81 1.36 -0.85
C GLY A 123 3.65 2.28 -1.21
N LEU A 124 2.41 1.79 -1.10
CA LEU A 124 1.21 2.61 -1.22
C LEU A 124 1.01 3.47 0.04
N GLY A 125 1.33 2.96 1.22
CA GLY A 125 1.29 3.73 2.47
C GLY A 125 2.10 5.03 2.41
N ILE A 126 3.28 5.00 1.82
CA ILE A 126 4.14 6.20 1.69
C ILE A 126 3.86 7.03 0.44
N SER A 127 2.94 6.61 -0.44
CA SER A 127 2.62 7.33 -1.68
C SER A 127 1.16 7.78 -1.79
N ALA A 128 0.22 6.95 -1.35
CA ALA A 128 -1.20 7.16 -1.62
C ALA A 128 -1.84 8.30 -0.80
N HIS A 129 -1.25 8.66 0.34
CA HIS A 129 -1.81 9.66 1.25
C HIS A 129 -1.33 11.08 0.97
N GLY A 130 -0.29 11.25 0.16
CA GLY A 130 0.17 12.55 -0.28
C GLY A 130 -0.82 13.26 -1.19
N SER A 131 -0.62 14.57 -1.36
CA SER A 131 -1.51 15.41 -2.18
C SER A 131 -1.48 15.06 -3.67
N HIS A 132 -0.34 14.56 -4.17
CA HIS A 132 -0.15 14.24 -5.59
C HIS A 132 0.48 12.86 -5.75
N ARG A 133 -0.26 11.98 -6.42
CA ARG A 133 0.14 10.62 -6.79
C ARG A 133 0.30 10.57 -8.30
N VAL A 134 1.55 10.71 -8.75
CA VAL A 134 1.90 10.82 -10.16
C VAL A 134 2.37 9.46 -10.66
N VAL A 135 1.74 8.96 -11.70
CA VAL A 135 1.99 7.62 -12.27
C VAL A 135 2.50 7.70 -13.69
N THR A 136 3.12 6.63 -14.16
CA THR A 136 3.65 6.45 -15.52
C THR A 136 3.15 5.15 -16.13
N ASP A 137 3.51 4.86 -17.37
CA ASP A 137 3.21 3.56 -18.01
C ASP A 137 3.84 2.35 -17.30
N LYS A 138 4.88 2.54 -16.48
CA LYS A 138 5.53 1.48 -15.71
C LYS A 138 4.78 1.16 -14.42
N THR A 139 3.86 2.03 -14.01
CA THR A 139 3.18 1.91 -12.72
C THR A 139 2.21 0.75 -12.69
N PHE A 140 2.29 -0.07 -11.66
CA PHE A 140 1.12 -0.78 -11.19
C PHE A 140 1.05 -0.77 -9.65
N ALA A 141 -0.17 -0.74 -9.13
CA ALA A 141 -0.47 -0.77 -7.71
C ALA A 141 -1.30 -2.01 -7.35
N SER A 142 -0.98 -2.63 -6.22
CA SER A 142 -1.68 -3.81 -5.72
C SER A 142 -1.55 -3.92 -4.21
N MET A 143 -2.56 -4.52 -3.57
CA MET A 143 -2.55 -4.91 -2.15
C MET A 143 -2.62 -6.45 -2.07
N PRO A 144 -1.47 -7.17 -2.16
CA PRO A 144 -1.44 -8.64 -2.25
C PRO A 144 -1.40 -9.36 -0.89
N GLU A 145 -1.71 -8.67 0.20
CA GLU A 145 -1.53 -9.10 1.59
C GLU A 145 -2.29 -10.38 1.93
N MET A 146 -3.40 -10.65 1.25
CA MET A 146 -4.19 -11.87 1.46
C MET A 146 -3.37 -13.14 1.23
N ASN A 147 -2.39 -13.09 0.32
CA ASN A 147 -1.56 -14.25 -0.02
C ASN A 147 -0.47 -14.56 1.02
N ILE A 148 -0.21 -13.62 1.92
CA ILE A 148 0.80 -13.77 2.98
C ILE A 148 0.21 -13.85 4.38
N GLY A 149 -1.10 -14.10 4.49
CA GLY A 149 -1.76 -14.22 5.79
C GLY A 149 -1.85 -12.90 6.55
N TYR A 150 -1.91 -11.78 5.84
CA TYR A 150 -2.05 -10.43 6.40
C TYR A 150 -3.33 -9.74 5.90
N VAL A 151 -3.48 -8.44 6.07
CA VAL A 151 -4.65 -7.67 5.65
C VAL A 151 -4.24 -6.47 4.80
N THR A 152 -5.20 -5.89 4.06
CA THR A 152 -5.03 -4.60 3.39
C THR A 152 -4.90 -3.51 4.45
N ASP A 153 -3.71 -2.99 4.62
CA ASP A 153 -3.32 -2.06 5.67
C ASP A 153 -2.85 -0.70 5.10
N VAL A 154 -2.02 0.00 5.87
CA VAL A 154 -1.40 1.29 5.54
C VAL A 154 -2.39 2.39 5.15
N GLY A 155 -3.60 2.34 5.71
CA GLY A 155 -4.68 3.29 5.43
C GLY A 155 -5.34 3.10 4.06
N MET A 156 -5.02 2.00 3.34
CA MET A 156 -5.52 1.82 1.98
C MET A 156 -6.97 1.37 1.93
N ALA A 157 -7.45 0.58 2.89
CA ALA A 157 -8.85 0.25 2.97
C ALA A 157 -9.72 1.50 3.20
N TYR A 158 -9.25 2.44 4.04
CA TYR A 158 -9.89 3.73 4.27
C TYR A 158 -9.86 4.64 3.02
N ALA A 159 -8.66 4.84 2.45
CA ALA A 159 -8.43 5.78 1.36
C ALA A 159 -9.12 5.35 0.06
N ALA A 160 -9.05 4.07 -0.30
CA ALA A 160 -9.61 3.54 -1.53
C ALA A 160 -11.15 3.64 -1.57
N GLN A 161 -11.83 3.47 -0.44
CA GLN A 161 -13.28 3.61 -0.32
C GLN A 161 -13.77 5.05 -0.57
N ARG A 162 -12.89 6.05 -0.43
CA ARG A 162 -13.18 7.49 -0.55
C ARG A 162 -12.59 8.14 -1.78
N ALA A 163 -11.74 7.40 -2.50
CA ALA A 163 -11.05 7.90 -3.68
C ALA A 163 -12.03 8.25 -4.80
N VAL A 164 -11.89 9.45 -5.35
CA VAL A 164 -12.67 9.93 -6.50
C VAL A 164 -11.69 10.27 -7.62
N GLY A 165 -11.73 9.49 -8.69
CA GLY A 165 -10.92 9.70 -9.88
C GLY A 165 -11.72 10.26 -11.04
N THR A 166 -11.24 10.02 -12.27
CA THR A 166 -11.92 10.47 -13.50
C THR A 166 -13.28 9.80 -13.70
N ARG A 167 -13.57 8.73 -12.97
CA ARG A 167 -14.91 8.13 -12.89
C ARG A 167 -15.95 9.09 -12.29
N GLY A 168 -15.53 10.04 -11.44
CA GLY A 168 -16.39 11.05 -10.84
C GLY A 168 -17.15 10.62 -9.58
N LYS A 169 -16.96 9.40 -9.09
CA LYS A 169 -17.54 8.89 -7.83
C LYS A 169 -16.61 7.88 -7.16
N ALA A 170 -16.68 7.81 -5.83
CA ALA A 170 -16.06 6.76 -5.04
C ALA A 170 -16.86 5.45 -5.15
N SER A 171 -16.24 4.32 -4.83
CA SER A 171 -16.89 3.01 -4.75
C SER A 171 -16.21 2.16 -3.67
N ALA A 172 -16.95 1.91 -2.59
CA ALA A 172 -16.51 1.03 -1.52
C ALA A 172 -16.37 -0.42 -2.02
N GLU A 173 -17.23 -0.82 -2.95
CA GLU A 173 -17.24 -2.13 -3.58
C GLU A 173 -15.97 -2.35 -4.43
N LEU A 174 -15.60 -1.36 -5.23
CA LEU A 174 -14.36 -1.40 -6.01
C LEU A 174 -13.13 -1.46 -5.10
N ALA A 175 -13.12 -0.68 -4.02
CA ALA A 175 -12.05 -0.69 -3.02
C ALA A 175 -11.93 -2.08 -2.37
N LYS A 176 -13.04 -2.69 -1.98
CA LYS A 176 -13.12 -4.03 -1.41
C LYS A 176 -12.64 -5.08 -2.41
N PHE A 177 -13.11 -5.03 -3.67
CA PHE A 177 -12.61 -5.90 -4.74
C PHE A 177 -11.09 -5.79 -4.87
N TRP A 178 -10.56 -4.60 -5.02
CA TRP A 178 -9.13 -4.36 -5.21
C TRP A 178 -8.30 -4.84 -4.02
N GLY A 179 -8.68 -4.43 -2.79
CA GLY A 179 -7.92 -4.74 -1.58
C GLY A 179 -7.92 -6.23 -1.22
N ILE A 180 -9.02 -6.96 -1.51
CA ILE A 180 -9.11 -8.40 -1.19
C ILE A 180 -8.50 -9.26 -2.29
N THR A 181 -8.70 -8.90 -3.55
CA THR A 181 -8.20 -9.72 -4.66
C THR A 181 -6.73 -9.47 -5.00
N GLY A 182 -6.18 -8.33 -4.58
CA GLY A 182 -4.84 -7.92 -4.99
C GLY A 182 -4.75 -7.63 -6.48
N TYR A 183 -5.86 -7.23 -7.12
CA TYR A 183 -5.85 -6.86 -8.52
C TYR A 183 -4.80 -5.78 -8.82
N ARG A 184 -4.06 -5.95 -9.92
CA ARG A 184 -3.01 -5.00 -10.33
C ARG A 184 -3.62 -3.88 -11.15
N MET A 185 -3.81 -2.72 -10.53
CA MET A 185 -4.22 -1.51 -11.23
C MET A 185 -3.03 -0.84 -11.92
N HIS A 186 -3.15 -0.59 -13.21
CA HIS A 186 -2.21 0.22 -13.97
C HIS A 186 -2.66 1.69 -14.02
N ALA A 187 -1.88 2.55 -14.68
CA ALA A 187 -2.09 4.00 -14.67
C ALA A 187 -3.54 4.41 -15.00
N ALA A 188 -4.16 3.80 -16.01
CA ALA A 188 -5.54 4.11 -16.40
C ALA A 188 -6.56 3.76 -15.31
N ASP A 189 -6.46 2.56 -14.72
CA ASP A 189 -7.30 2.14 -13.59
C ASP A 189 -7.09 3.03 -12.36
N LEU A 190 -5.83 3.39 -12.06
CA LEU A 190 -5.47 4.22 -10.91
C LEU A 190 -6.03 5.64 -11.01
N LEU A 191 -5.95 6.27 -12.17
CA LEU A 191 -6.56 7.58 -12.41
C LEU A 191 -8.08 7.50 -12.39
N TRP A 192 -8.64 6.44 -12.96
CA TRP A 192 -10.08 6.27 -13.04
C TRP A 192 -10.71 6.03 -11.67
N SER A 193 -10.06 5.21 -10.83
CA SER A 193 -10.49 4.95 -9.45
C SER A 193 -10.19 6.09 -8.47
N GLY A 194 -9.25 6.98 -8.78
CA GLY A 194 -8.79 8.06 -7.90
C GLY A 194 -7.61 7.69 -6.99
N LEU A 195 -7.05 6.51 -7.15
CA LEU A 195 -5.84 6.12 -6.43
C LEU A 195 -4.58 6.81 -6.97
N ALA A 196 -4.61 7.32 -8.20
CA ALA A 196 -3.66 8.29 -8.74
C ALA A 196 -4.34 9.61 -9.08
N THR A 197 -3.56 10.71 -9.09
CA THR A 197 -4.05 12.05 -9.40
C THR A 197 -3.63 12.53 -10.77
N HIS A 198 -2.43 12.15 -11.24
CA HIS A 198 -1.85 12.61 -12.49
C HIS A 198 -1.07 11.48 -13.17
N TYR A 199 -1.02 11.57 -14.50
CA TYR A 199 -0.17 10.73 -15.33
C TYR A 199 0.84 11.59 -16.06
N VAL A 200 2.08 11.09 -16.15
CA VAL A 200 3.15 11.67 -16.96
C VAL A 200 3.82 10.59 -17.80
N ALA A 201 4.20 10.94 -19.02
CA ALA A 201 4.85 9.99 -19.93
C ALA A 201 6.30 9.68 -19.54
N ASP A 202 6.98 10.65 -18.93
CA ASP A 202 8.39 10.53 -18.51
C ASP A 202 8.54 11.02 -17.07
N GLY A 203 8.77 10.07 -16.15
CA GLY A 203 8.91 10.36 -14.72
C GLY A 203 10.16 11.16 -14.39
N GLU A 204 11.30 10.90 -15.06
CA GLU A 204 12.55 11.62 -14.80
C GLU A 204 12.46 13.08 -15.22
N VAL A 205 11.91 13.32 -16.40
CA VAL A 205 11.67 14.69 -16.90
C VAL A 205 10.72 15.45 -15.98
N PHE A 206 9.66 14.80 -15.53
CA PHE A 206 8.71 15.39 -14.58
C PHE A 206 9.37 15.71 -13.24
N ALA A 207 10.13 14.78 -12.66
CA ALA A 207 10.82 14.99 -11.39
C ALA A 207 11.78 16.18 -11.45
N ASN A 208 12.56 16.29 -12.52
CA ASN A 208 13.46 17.42 -12.74
C ASN A 208 12.67 18.74 -12.87
N ALA A 209 11.55 18.73 -13.59
CA ALA A 209 10.70 19.91 -13.72
C ALA A 209 10.09 20.35 -12.37
N VAL A 210 9.68 19.39 -11.50
CA VAL A 210 9.19 19.70 -10.14
C VAL A 210 10.29 20.41 -9.34
N ILE A 211 11.53 19.90 -9.39
CA ILE A 211 12.65 20.45 -8.64
C ILE A 211 13.04 21.85 -9.19
N GLU A 212 13.08 22.01 -10.50
CA GLU A 212 13.56 23.24 -11.14
C GLU A 212 12.51 24.35 -11.15
N ASN A 213 11.24 24.01 -11.37
CA ASN A 213 10.18 24.96 -11.71
C ASN A 213 8.98 24.90 -10.76
N GLY A 214 8.99 24.00 -9.79
CA GLY A 214 7.88 23.76 -8.87
C GLY A 214 6.76 22.90 -9.46
N LEU A 215 5.94 22.34 -8.56
CA LEU A 215 4.89 21.37 -8.91
C LEU A 215 3.87 21.87 -9.93
N ALA A 216 3.34 23.09 -9.74
CA ALA A 216 2.29 23.63 -10.61
C ALA A 216 2.78 23.75 -12.06
N THR A 217 4.01 24.24 -12.25
CA THR A 217 4.61 24.36 -13.59
C THR A 217 4.86 22.98 -14.21
N ALA A 218 5.45 22.06 -13.43
CA ALA A 218 5.72 20.71 -13.89
C ALA A 218 4.45 19.97 -14.32
N LEU A 219 3.36 20.06 -13.55
CA LEU A 219 2.08 19.47 -13.92
C LEU A 219 1.49 20.11 -15.20
N SER A 220 1.54 21.43 -15.31
CA SER A 220 1.07 22.15 -16.50
C SER A 220 1.80 21.73 -17.78
N GLN A 221 3.09 21.38 -17.68
CA GLN A 221 3.93 21.04 -18.83
C GLN A 221 3.90 19.55 -19.18
N HIS A 222 3.75 18.66 -18.20
CA HIS A 222 4.02 17.24 -18.36
C HIS A 222 2.82 16.33 -18.04
N ALA A 223 1.80 16.81 -17.30
CA ALA A 223 0.63 15.99 -17.01
C ALA A 223 -0.21 15.79 -18.28
N THR A 224 -0.50 14.54 -18.58
CA THR A 224 -1.29 14.13 -19.74
C THR A 224 -2.28 13.03 -19.34
N ALA A 225 -2.98 12.46 -20.30
CA ALA A 225 -3.80 11.26 -20.09
C ALA A 225 -3.00 10.01 -20.52
N PRO A 226 -3.12 8.88 -19.79
CA PRO A 226 -2.55 7.63 -20.25
C PRO A 226 -3.23 7.18 -21.54
N SER A 227 -2.51 6.46 -22.39
CA SER A 227 -3.07 5.82 -23.57
C SER A 227 -3.82 4.56 -23.19
N GLY A 228 -4.96 4.30 -23.82
CA GLY A 228 -5.69 3.05 -23.70
C GLY A 228 -6.99 3.12 -22.90
N GLU A 229 -7.63 1.99 -22.81
CA GLU A 229 -8.89 1.81 -22.10
C GLU A 229 -8.63 1.59 -20.59
N VAL A 230 -9.68 1.72 -19.80
CA VAL A 230 -9.69 1.39 -18.37
C VAL A 230 -10.19 -0.05 -18.20
N PRO A 231 -9.34 -1.05 -17.97
CA PRO A 231 -9.78 -2.44 -17.92
C PRO A 231 -10.85 -2.73 -16.85
N LEU A 232 -10.79 -2.05 -15.71
CA LEU A 232 -11.78 -2.21 -14.63
C LEU A 232 -13.17 -1.65 -15.00
N ALA A 233 -13.27 -0.73 -15.96
CA ALA A 233 -14.56 -0.17 -16.35
C ALA A 233 -15.50 -1.24 -16.94
N GLU A 234 -14.95 -2.30 -17.56
CA GLU A 234 -15.72 -3.42 -18.09
C GLU A 234 -16.42 -4.23 -16.99
N PHE A 235 -15.83 -4.28 -15.80
CA PHE A 235 -16.31 -5.09 -14.67
C PHE A 235 -17.08 -4.29 -13.62
N ILE A 236 -17.16 -2.97 -13.73
CA ILE A 236 -17.56 -2.14 -12.59
C ILE A 236 -18.98 -2.42 -12.10
N ASP A 237 -19.93 -2.59 -12.99
CA ASP A 237 -21.32 -2.86 -12.60
C ASP A 237 -21.43 -4.20 -11.87
N ALA A 238 -20.69 -5.22 -12.35
CA ALA A 238 -20.62 -6.53 -11.72
C ALA A 238 -19.89 -6.47 -10.37
N ILE A 239 -18.83 -5.65 -10.26
CA ILE A 239 -18.09 -5.44 -9.00
C ILE A 239 -19.00 -4.72 -8.00
N GLU A 240 -19.66 -3.64 -8.39
CA GLU A 240 -20.53 -2.89 -7.48
C GLU A 240 -21.73 -3.73 -7.00
N ASP A 241 -22.28 -4.59 -7.83
CA ASP A 241 -23.34 -5.51 -7.42
C ASP A 241 -22.83 -6.61 -6.49
N ALA A 242 -21.79 -7.35 -6.89
CA ALA A 242 -21.32 -8.50 -6.15
C ALA A 242 -20.61 -8.13 -4.84
N PHE A 243 -19.81 -7.06 -4.82
CA PHE A 243 -19.06 -6.64 -3.63
C PHE A 243 -19.84 -5.72 -2.69
N ALA A 244 -21.12 -5.44 -2.98
CA ALA A 244 -22.03 -4.79 -2.04
C ALA A 244 -22.36 -5.65 -0.82
N HIS A 245 -22.15 -6.94 -0.90
CA HIS A 245 -22.46 -7.89 0.18
C HIS A 245 -21.46 -7.79 1.34
N ASP A 246 -21.94 -8.17 2.54
CA ASP A 246 -21.19 -8.05 3.81
C ASP A 246 -20.29 -9.25 4.10
N THR A 247 -20.49 -10.39 3.45
CA THR A 247 -19.69 -11.60 3.66
C THR A 247 -19.04 -12.07 2.38
N TRP A 248 -17.86 -12.68 2.49
CA TRP A 248 -17.21 -13.28 1.33
C TRP A 248 -18.02 -14.43 0.71
N GLN A 249 -18.79 -15.14 1.52
CA GLN A 249 -19.68 -16.20 1.04
C GLN A 249 -20.76 -15.62 0.11
N ASP A 250 -21.39 -14.52 0.49
CA ASP A 250 -22.42 -13.87 -0.33
C ASP A 250 -21.81 -13.24 -1.59
N ILE A 251 -20.60 -12.63 -1.50
CA ILE A 251 -19.85 -12.16 -2.66
C ILE A 251 -19.58 -13.32 -3.61
N SER A 252 -19.10 -14.46 -3.10
CA SER A 252 -18.80 -15.65 -3.90
C SER A 252 -20.04 -16.19 -4.60
N ALA A 253 -21.21 -16.11 -3.96
CA ALA A 253 -22.48 -16.50 -4.57
C ALA A 253 -22.93 -15.47 -5.64
N ALA A 254 -22.74 -14.17 -5.38
CA ALA A 254 -23.15 -13.12 -6.30
C ALA A 254 -22.30 -13.11 -7.59
N VAL A 255 -21.00 -13.34 -7.52
CA VAL A 255 -20.13 -13.38 -8.72
C VAL A 255 -20.46 -14.53 -9.68
N GLU A 256 -21.21 -15.55 -9.23
CA GLU A 256 -21.71 -16.63 -10.11
C GLU A 256 -22.54 -16.10 -11.29
N GLN A 257 -23.19 -14.95 -11.13
CA GLN A 257 -24.00 -14.30 -12.16
C GLN A 257 -23.14 -13.61 -13.23
N TYR A 258 -21.84 -13.41 -12.96
CA TYR A 258 -20.90 -12.67 -13.79
C TYR A 258 -19.68 -13.53 -14.17
N PRO A 259 -19.77 -14.40 -15.21
CA PRO A 259 -18.72 -15.39 -15.51
C PRO A 259 -17.32 -14.80 -15.70
N GLY A 260 -17.21 -13.60 -16.29
CA GLY A 260 -15.94 -12.89 -16.47
C GLY A 260 -15.33 -12.46 -15.13
N LEU A 261 -16.12 -11.83 -14.28
CA LEU A 261 -15.70 -11.40 -12.94
C LEU A 261 -15.40 -12.62 -12.05
N LYS A 262 -16.23 -13.65 -12.07
CA LYS A 262 -16.01 -14.90 -11.33
C LYS A 262 -14.65 -15.49 -11.63
N LYS A 263 -14.34 -15.68 -12.91
CA LYS A 263 -13.03 -16.23 -13.34
C LYS A 263 -11.87 -15.36 -12.85
N LEU A 264 -12.03 -14.04 -12.87
CA LEU A 264 -11.01 -13.09 -12.39
C LEU A 264 -10.84 -13.22 -10.87
N VAL A 265 -11.91 -13.18 -10.10
CA VAL A 265 -11.87 -13.29 -8.63
C VAL A 265 -11.27 -14.63 -8.20
N GLU A 266 -11.75 -15.77 -8.74
CA GLU A 266 -11.20 -17.09 -8.44
C GLU A 266 -9.70 -17.18 -8.71
N LYS A 267 -9.25 -16.65 -9.85
CA LYS A 267 -7.83 -16.62 -10.19
C LYS A 267 -7.01 -15.80 -9.19
N LEU A 268 -7.49 -14.61 -8.83
CA LEU A 268 -6.76 -13.69 -7.97
C LEU A 268 -6.72 -14.14 -6.51
N THR A 269 -7.75 -14.83 -6.04
CA THR A 269 -7.87 -15.30 -4.65
C THR A 269 -7.48 -16.76 -4.43
N ALA A 270 -7.00 -17.45 -5.48
CA ALA A 270 -6.66 -18.87 -5.43
C ALA A 270 -5.62 -19.25 -4.34
N GLN A 271 -4.79 -18.30 -3.93
CA GLN A 271 -3.74 -18.46 -2.92
C GLN A 271 -4.03 -17.66 -1.64
N ALA A 272 -5.21 -17.05 -1.54
CA ALA A 272 -5.52 -16.16 -0.42
C ALA A 272 -5.79 -16.94 0.87
N CYS A 273 -5.27 -16.42 1.97
CA CYS A 273 -5.52 -16.94 3.32
C CYS A 273 -7.01 -16.72 3.70
N PRO A 274 -7.75 -17.77 4.10
CA PRO A 274 -9.16 -17.63 4.51
C PRO A 274 -9.35 -16.61 5.63
N THR A 275 -8.50 -16.63 6.66
CA THR A 275 -8.55 -15.65 7.76
C THR A 275 -8.33 -14.23 7.26
N SER A 276 -7.39 -14.03 6.32
CA SER A 276 -7.12 -12.71 5.74
C SER A 276 -8.30 -12.15 4.97
N ILE A 277 -8.98 -12.97 4.17
CA ILE A 277 -10.19 -12.55 3.44
C ILE A 277 -11.27 -12.07 4.41
N VAL A 278 -11.57 -12.86 5.45
CA VAL A 278 -12.60 -12.51 6.42
C VAL A 278 -12.19 -11.28 7.24
N ALA A 279 -10.92 -11.19 7.65
CA ALA A 279 -10.37 -10.04 8.34
C ALA A 279 -10.47 -8.76 7.51
N ALA A 280 -10.15 -8.83 6.21
CA ALA A 280 -10.28 -7.70 5.30
C ALA A 280 -11.75 -7.27 5.13
N MET A 281 -12.69 -8.21 5.02
CA MET A 281 -14.13 -7.88 4.97
C MET A 281 -14.57 -7.09 6.19
N GLU A 282 -14.18 -7.51 7.39
CA GLU A 282 -14.49 -6.82 8.65
C GLU A 282 -13.79 -5.45 8.73
N LEU A 283 -12.54 -5.35 8.25
CA LEU A 283 -11.78 -4.11 8.22
C LEU A 283 -12.43 -3.08 7.30
N PHE A 284 -12.71 -3.44 6.03
CA PHE A 284 -13.36 -2.53 5.08
C PHE A 284 -14.69 -2.00 5.61
N ARG A 285 -15.48 -2.86 6.27
CA ARG A 285 -16.73 -2.46 6.89
C ARG A 285 -16.52 -1.47 8.06
N ALA A 286 -15.56 -1.75 8.93
CA ALA A 286 -15.27 -0.88 10.07
C ALA A 286 -14.70 0.48 9.61
N GLU A 287 -13.79 0.50 8.65
CA GLU A 287 -13.17 1.73 8.16
C GLU A 287 -14.08 2.60 7.30
N GLN A 288 -15.18 2.05 6.80
CA GLN A 288 -16.22 2.84 6.16
C GLN A 288 -16.81 3.88 7.12
N GLU A 289 -16.90 3.55 8.40
CA GLU A 289 -17.43 4.41 9.47
C GLU A 289 -16.39 5.35 10.09
N CYS A 290 -15.08 5.17 9.79
CA CYS A 290 -14.03 6.01 10.35
C CYS A 290 -14.14 7.46 9.88
N SER A 291 -13.94 8.38 10.82
CA SER A 291 -13.97 9.82 10.59
C SER A 291 -12.62 10.38 10.09
N SER A 292 -11.53 9.64 10.28
CA SER A 292 -10.18 10.04 9.91
C SER A 292 -9.31 8.85 9.54
N ILE A 293 -8.23 9.12 8.81
CA ILE A 293 -7.23 8.09 8.52
C ILE A 293 -6.54 7.59 9.79
N ARG A 294 -6.35 8.44 10.82
CA ARG A 294 -5.75 8.01 12.08
C ARG A 294 -6.57 6.94 12.77
N GLU A 295 -7.88 7.10 12.79
CA GLU A 295 -8.79 6.09 13.34
C GLU A 295 -8.70 4.75 12.58
N ALA A 296 -8.60 4.79 11.25
CA ALA A 296 -8.40 3.60 10.42
C ALA A 296 -7.04 2.94 10.72
N LEU A 297 -5.95 3.70 10.76
CA LEU A 297 -4.61 3.20 11.07
C LEU A 297 -4.51 2.60 12.48
N ASP A 298 -5.25 3.14 13.46
CA ASP A 298 -5.35 2.55 14.81
C ASP A 298 -6.04 1.17 14.75
N MET A 299 -7.10 1.01 13.97
CA MET A 299 -7.77 -0.28 13.76
C MET A 299 -6.85 -1.28 13.05
N GLU A 300 -6.14 -0.82 12.02
CA GLU A 300 -5.16 -1.64 11.29
C GLU A 300 -4.00 -2.09 12.20
N THR A 301 -3.52 -1.22 13.10
CA THR A 301 -2.49 -1.57 14.09
C THR A 301 -2.97 -2.73 14.97
N ASN A 302 -4.20 -2.66 15.46
CA ASN A 302 -4.79 -3.68 16.32
C ASN A 302 -5.00 -5.00 15.57
N LEU A 303 -5.65 -4.94 14.42
CA LEU A 303 -5.92 -6.12 13.58
C LEU A 303 -4.63 -6.73 13.05
N GLY A 304 -3.69 -5.91 12.60
CA GLY A 304 -2.37 -6.35 12.13
C GLY A 304 -1.61 -7.11 13.22
N ALA A 305 -1.63 -6.59 14.47
CA ALA A 305 -1.02 -7.26 15.60
C ALA A 305 -1.63 -8.65 15.87
N TYR A 306 -2.92 -8.80 15.68
CA TYR A 306 -3.58 -10.11 15.73
C TYR A 306 -3.12 -11.01 14.58
N MET A 307 -3.04 -10.49 13.35
CA MET A 307 -2.74 -11.26 12.15
C MET A 307 -1.30 -11.80 12.14
N TYR A 308 -0.26 -10.97 12.37
CA TYR A 308 1.11 -11.48 12.32
C TYR A 308 1.52 -12.34 13.52
N ARG A 309 0.71 -12.41 14.58
CA ARG A 309 0.86 -13.36 15.68
C ARG A 309 0.31 -14.74 15.36
N ARG A 310 -0.46 -14.88 14.28
CA ARG A 310 -0.95 -16.16 13.78
C ARG A 310 0.12 -16.85 12.94
N GLY A 311 0.08 -18.18 12.91
CA GLY A 311 0.98 -18.98 12.06
C GLY A 311 0.85 -18.67 10.56
N ASP A 312 -0.32 -18.23 10.12
CA ASP A 312 -0.64 -17.91 8.73
C ASP A 312 0.28 -16.84 8.14
N PHE A 313 0.64 -15.80 8.91
CA PHE A 313 1.57 -14.77 8.44
C PHE A 313 2.97 -15.33 8.16
N ALA A 314 3.53 -16.08 9.10
CA ALA A 314 4.85 -16.67 8.91
C ALA A 314 4.86 -17.68 7.76
N GLU A 315 3.79 -18.46 7.62
CA GLU A 315 3.61 -19.46 6.56
C GLU A 315 3.42 -18.81 5.18
N GLY A 316 2.55 -17.81 5.08
CA GLY A 316 2.30 -17.09 3.83
C GLY A 316 3.55 -16.38 3.32
N VAL A 317 4.27 -15.67 4.20
CA VAL A 317 5.55 -15.03 3.84
C VAL A 317 6.59 -16.07 3.43
N ARG A 318 6.64 -17.26 4.09
CA ARG A 318 7.49 -18.36 3.65
C ARG A 318 7.18 -18.76 2.22
N ALA A 319 5.93 -19.11 1.96
CA ALA A 319 5.52 -19.68 0.67
C ALA A 319 5.69 -18.70 -0.50
N VAL A 320 5.36 -17.41 -0.28
CA VAL A 320 5.35 -16.40 -1.36
C VAL A 320 6.73 -15.79 -1.56
N LEU A 321 7.45 -15.45 -0.49
CA LEU A 321 8.63 -14.60 -0.58
C LEU A 321 9.94 -15.31 -0.26
N VAL A 322 9.94 -16.32 0.63
CA VAL A 322 11.16 -17.05 1.01
C VAL A 322 11.39 -18.20 0.06
N ASP A 323 10.50 -19.20 0.07
CA ASP A 323 10.62 -20.42 -0.73
C ASP A 323 10.11 -20.23 -2.17
N LYS A 324 9.19 -19.29 -2.37
CA LYS A 324 8.54 -18.97 -3.66
C LYS A 324 7.81 -20.16 -4.29
N THR A 325 7.29 -21.02 -3.44
CA THR A 325 6.55 -22.23 -3.84
C THR A 325 5.06 -21.96 -4.04
N ASN A 326 4.54 -20.87 -3.42
CA ASN A 326 3.12 -20.51 -3.43
C ASN A 326 2.21 -21.66 -2.95
N ASP A 327 2.66 -22.40 -1.96
CA ASP A 327 2.02 -23.59 -1.41
C ASP A 327 1.67 -23.43 0.08
N ALA A 328 1.31 -22.22 0.49
CA ALA A 328 1.00 -21.92 1.88
C ALA A 328 -0.14 -22.82 2.41
N ALA A 329 0.07 -23.41 3.59
CA ALA A 329 -0.92 -24.19 4.31
C ALA A 329 -1.49 -23.32 5.44
N PHE A 330 -2.57 -22.60 5.14
CA PHE A 330 -3.24 -21.73 6.10
C PHE A 330 -4.17 -22.48 7.04
N GLU A 331 -4.33 -21.97 8.26
CA GLU A 331 -5.20 -22.55 9.28
C GLU A 331 -6.05 -21.44 9.96
N PRO A 332 -7.40 -21.55 9.85
CA PRO A 332 -8.15 -22.62 9.21
C PRO A 332 -8.04 -22.63 7.67
N ALA A 333 -8.16 -23.82 7.08
CA ALA A 333 -8.14 -23.97 5.61
C ALA A 333 -9.46 -23.56 4.93
N ALA A 334 -10.55 -23.49 5.69
CA ALA A 334 -11.86 -23.13 5.17
C ALA A 334 -12.36 -21.81 5.76
N LEU A 335 -13.00 -20.98 4.93
CA LEU A 335 -13.60 -19.71 5.34
C LEU A 335 -14.64 -19.86 6.46
N ALA A 336 -15.39 -20.97 6.44
CA ALA A 336 -16.44 -21.24 7.42
C ALA A 336 -15.90 -21.48 8.85
N ASP A 337 -14.63 -21.84 8.96
CA ASP A 337 -13.98 -22.14 10.24
C ASP A 337 -13.23 -20.92 10.83
N VAL A 338 -13.29 -19.77 10.16
CA VAL A 338 -12.65 -18.54 10.65
C VAL A 338 -13.45 -17.96 11.81
N ASP A 339 -12.76 -17.64 12.91
CA ASP A 339 -13.37 -17.00 14.09
C ASP A 339 -13.56 -15.49 13.84
N VAL A 340 -14.75 -15.14 13.34
CA VAL A 340 -15.12 -13.76 13.00
C VAL A 340 -15.19 -12.87 14.25
N ASP A 341 -15.64 -13.43 15.38
CA ASP A 341 -15.77 -12.65 16.62
C ASP A 341 -14.41 -12.28 17.21
N ALA A 342 -13.41 -13.13 17.06
CA ALA A 342 -12.03 -12.81 17.42
C ALA A 342 -11.47 -11.67 16.53
N LEU A 343 -11.76 -11.67 15.23
CA LEU A 343 -11.34 -10.61 14.32
C LEU A 343 -12.02 -9.28 14.64
N ARG A 344 -13.33 -9.28 14.88
CA ARG A 344 -14.08 -8.09 15.32
C ARG A 344 -13.56 -7.52 16.64
N SER A 345 -13.25 -8.41 17.59
CA SER A 345 -12.65 -8.02 18.86
C SER A 345 -11.28 -7.38 18.66
N ALA A 346 -10.45 -7.94 17.75
CA ALA A 346 -9.12 -7.43 17.45
C ALA A 346 -9.14 -5.99 16.89
N LEU A 347 -10.12 -5.65 16.04
CA LEU A 347 -10.27 -4.29 15.50
C LEU A 347 -10.43 -3.21 16.58
N HIS A 348 -11.02 -3.54 17.72
CA HIS A 348 -11.41 -2.59 18.77
C HIS A 348 -10.55 -2.71 20.04
N LEU A 349 -9.49 -3.52 20.03
CA LEU A 349 -8.54 -3.55 21.13
C LEU A 349 -7.83 -2.19 21.19
N HIS A 350 -7.96 -1.50 22.31
CA HIS A 350 -7.15 -0.29 22.53
C HIS A 350 -5.68 -0.73 22.63
N PRO A 351 -4.76 -0.08 21.88
CA PRO A 351 -3.34 -0.37 22.05
C PRO A 351 -2.97 -0.17 23.51
N ALA A 352 -2.28 -1.12 24.09
CA ALA A 352 -1.73 -0.98 25.43
C ALA A 352 -0.86 0.28 25.45
N LYS A 353 -1.24 1.26 26.28
CA LYS A 353 -0.50 2.51 26.47
C LYS A 353 0.86 2.26 27.08
#